data_05ab27d7669871a74e6228c897b75954
#
_entry.id   05ab27d7669871a74e6228c897b75954
#
_cell.length_a   1.000
_cell.length_b   1.000
_cell.length_c   1.000
_cell.angle_alpha   90.00
_cell.angle_beta   90.00
_cell.angle_gamma   90.00
#
_symmetry.space_group_name_H-M   'P 1'
#
loop_
_entity.id
_entity.type
_entity.pdbx_description
1 polymer ?
#
loop_
_entity_poly.entity_id
_entity_poly.type
_entity_poly.pdbx_seq_one_letter_code
_entity_poly.pdbx_strand_id
1 'polypeptide(L)'
;KVSLNVNPDEGRTGTIQIGLSAIIDEIGRMPKKVILAPVDRPGWGLKSIVKLIDNDISSCLSSKGINGHPVSLVGSDLHKLLAADKETPLRDIISFEKVEVEEPLLGLNIDTEEDLIRLNDNSEFFEQP
;
A
#
# COMPACT_ATOMS: atom_id res chain seq x y z
N LYS A 1 -0.11 5.47 -14.92
CA LYS A 1 0.61 6.76 -14.90
C LYS A 1 1.76 6.74 -13.90
N VAL A 2 2.90 7.28 -14.31
CA VAL A 2 4.06 7.42 -13.44
C VAL A 2 4.15 8.85 -12.94
N SER A 3 4.30 9.01 -11.63
CA SER A 3 4.52 10.30 -10.99
C SER A 3 5.91 10.32 -10.38
N LEU A 4 6.67 11.38 -10.64
CA LEU A 4 8.03 11.51 -10.15
C LEU A 4 8.07 12.36 -8.88
N ASN A 5 8.65 11.79 -7.81
CA ASN A 5 8.93 12.55 -6.60
C ASN A 5 10.33 13.17 -6.74
N VAL A 6 10.39 14.49 -6.86
CA VAL A 6 11.65 15.23 -6.97
C VAL A 6 12.37 15.40 -5.64
N ASN A 7 11.71 15.05 -4.53
CA ASN A 7 12.28 15.17 -3.18
C ASN A 7 12.15 13.82 -2.44
N PRO A 8 12.86 12.76 -2.89
CA PRO A 8 12.68 11.43 -2.31
C PRO A 8 13.06 11.33 -0.83
N ASP A 9 13.83 12.29 -0.30
CA ASP A 9 14.23 12.32 1.10
C ASP A 9 13.14 12.83 2.04
N GLU A 10 12.03 13.31 1.52
CA GLU A 10 10.91 13.83 2.32
C GLU A 10 10.06 12.75 2.98
N GLY A 11 10.38 11.47 2.78
CA GLY A 11 9.69 10.37 3.40
C GLY A 11 8.52 9.84 2.58
N ARG A 12 7.93 8.76 3.10
CA ARG A 12 6.88 8.01 2.39
C ARG A 12 5.59 8.82 2.22
N THR A 13 5.17 9.55 3.24
CA THR A 13 3.93 10.34 3.21
C THR A 13 4.01 11.39 2.10
N GLY A 14 5.12 12.10 1.97
CA GLY A 14 5.33 13.07 0.90
C GLY A 14 5.24 12.43 -0.48
N THR A 15 5.84 11.26 -0.66
CA THR A 15 5.77 10.51 -1.92
C THR A 15 4.33 10.12 -2.26
N ILE A 16 3.56 9.64 -1.28
CA ILE A 16 2.16 9.26 -1.47
C ILE A 16 1.31 10.49 -1.82
N GLN A 17 1.55 11.62 -1.16
CA GLN A 17 0.84 12.88 -1.45
C GLN A 17 1.06 13.33 -2.90
N ILE A 18 2.30 13.22 -3.40
CA ILE A 18 2.62 13.56 -4.79
C ILE A 18 1.87 12.64 -5.76
N GLY A 19 1.88 11.34 -5.49
CA GLY A 19 1.16 10.36 -6.31
C GLY A 19 -0.34 10.60 -6.32
N LEU A 20 -0.93 10.87 -5.17
CA LEU A 20 -2.36 11.16 -5.06
C LEU A 20 -2.73 12.45 -5.79
N SER A 21 -1.92 13.50 -5.65
CA SER A 21 -2.14 14.76 -6.38
C SER A 21 -2.10 14.56 -7.89
N ALA A 22 -1.19 13.71 -8.38
CA ALA A 22 -1.11 13.38 -9.80
C ALA A 22 -2.38 12.65 -10.29
N ILE A 23 -2.93 11.75 -9.48
CA ILE A 23 -4.18 11.06 -9.80
C ILE A 23 -5.34 12.07 -9.86
N ILE A 24 -5.43 12.96 -8.88
CA ILE A 24 -6.49 14.00 -8.85
C ILE A 24 -6.42 14.88 -10.09
N ASP A 25 -5.22 15.31 -10.48
CA ASP A 25 -5.04 16.13 -11.68
C ASP A 25 -5.48 15.39 -12.95
N GLU A 26 -5.24 14.09 -13.03
CA GLU A 26 -5.59 13.29 -14.19
C GLU A 26 -7.09 13.03 -14.31
N ILE A 27 -7.75 12.66 -13.22
CA ILE A 27 -9.17 12.33 -13.25
C ILE A 27 -10.09 13.51 -12.92
N GLY A 28 -9.53 14.64 -12.47
CA GLY A 28 -10.28 15.87 -12.18
C GLY A 28 -11.07 15.85 -10.88
N ARG A 29 -10.83 14.86 -10.00
CA ARG A 29 -11.54 14.74 -8.72
C ARG A 29 -10.75 13.85 -7.76
N MET A 30 -11.12 13.89 -6.48
CA MET A 30 -10.61 12.95 -5.48
C MET A 30 -11.13 11.53 -5.81
N PRO A 31 -10.25 10.53 -5.91
CA PRO A 31 -10.70 9.14 -6.06
C PRO A 31 -11.44 8.68 -4.80
N LYS A 32 -12.34 7.72 -4.94
CA LYS A 32 -13.08 7.14 -3.81
C LYS A 32 -12.22 6.21 -2.98
N LYS A 33 -11.29 5.52 -3.61
CA LYS A 33 -10.39 4.56 -2.97
C LYS A 33 -9.05 4.54 -3.70
N VAL A 34 -7.98 4.41 -2.95
CA VAL A 34 -6.63 4.21 -3.46
C VAL A 34 -6.02 2.99 -2.79
N ILE A 35 -5.38 2.14 -3.57
CA ILE A 35 -4.63 1.00 -3.06
C ILE A 35 -3.14 1.34 -3.17
N LEU A 36 -2.42 1.25 -2.04
CA LEU A 36 -0.98 1.45 -1.99
C LEU A 36 -0.28 0.10 -1.97
N ALA A 37 0.48 -0.19 -3.02
CA ALA A 37 1.21 -1.45 -3.14
C ALA A 37 2.70 -1.17 -3.39
N PRO A 38 3.51 -1.03 -2.33
CA PRO A 38 4.94 -0.80 -2.49
C PRO A 38 5.62 -1.94 -3.23
N VAL A 39 6.55 -1.60 -4.13
CA VAL A 39 7.24 -2.59 -4.97
C VAL A 39 8.15 -3.52 -4.19
N ASP A 40 8.60 -3.12 -3.01
CA ASP A 40 9.47 -3.91 -2.12
C ASP A 40 8.69 -4.84 -1.19
N ARG A 41 7.36 -4.87 -1.28
CA ARG A 41 6.47 -5.70 -0.46
C ARG A 41 5.57 -6.58 -1.34
N PRO A 42 6.13 -7.61 -2.03
CA PRO A 42 5.39 -8.39 -3.01
C PRO A 42 4.60 -9.58 -2.45
N GLY A 43 4.55 -9.77 -1.13
CA GLY A 43 4.02 -10.96 -0.48
C GLY A 43 2.48 -11.06 -0.42
N TRP A 44 1.78 -10.64 -1.49
CA TRP A 44 0.33 -10.65 -1.55
C TRP A 44 -0.17 -11.19 -2.89
N GLY A 45 -1.38 -11.72 -2.89
CA GLY A 45 -2.02 -12.26 -4.09
C GLY A 45 -3.31 -11.54 -4.46
N LEU A 46 -3.89 -11.92 -5.59
CA LEU A 46 -5.10 -11.29 -6.12
C LEU A 46 -6.28 -11.36 -5.15
N LYS A 47 -6.44 -12.46 -4.43
CA LYS A 47 -7.54 -12.62 -3.46
C LYS A 47 -7.48 -11.58 -2.35
N SER A 48 -6.28 -11.22 -1.91
CA SER A 48 -6.07 -10.20 -0.87
C SER A 48 -6.45 -8.81 -1.37
N ILE A 49 -6.12 -8.49 -2.62
CA ILE A 49 -6.52 -7.23 -3.26
C ILE A 49 -8.04 -7.13 -3.34
N VAL A 50 -8.72 -8.20 -3.72
CA VAL A 50 -10.20 -8.21 -3.80
C VAL A 50 -10.81 -7.90 -2.44
N LYS A 51 -10.26 -8.44 -1.35
CA LYS A 51 -10.74 -8.14 0.01
C LYS A 51 -10.59 -6.66 0.36
N LEU A 52 -9.48 -6.03 -0.05
CA LEU A 52 -9.27 -4.60 0.16
C LEU A 52 -10.24 -3.76 -0.69
N ILE A 53 -10.49 -4.16 -1.92
CA ILE A 53 -11.41 -3.45 -2.81
C ILE A 53 -12.84 -3.49 -2.25
N ASP A 54 -13.24 -4.61 -1.68
CA ASP A 54 -14.59 -4.81 -1.15
C ASP A 54 -14.82 -4.16 0.22
N ASN A 55 -13.76 -3.75 0.92
CA ASN A 55 -13.89 -3.13 2.23
C ASN A 55 -14.07 -1.60 2.09
N ASP A 56 -15.11 -1.06 2.72
CA ASP A 56 -15.46 0.36 2.65
C ASP A 56 -14.66 1.25 3.61
N ILE A 57 -13.81 0.67 4.42
CA ILE A 57 -13.00 1.36 5.42
C ILE A 57 -11.53 1.24 5.01
N SER A 58 -10.72 2.27 5.28
CA SER A 58 -9.27 2.20 5.07
C SER A 58 -8.70 1.00 5.82
N SER A 59 -8.00 0.12 5.11
CA SER A 59 -7.64 -1.20 5.62
C SER A 59 -6.22 -1.60 5.26
N CYS A 60 -5.61 -2.43 6.12
CA CYS A 60 -4.35 -3.09 5.82
C CYS A 60 -4.56 -4.60 5.83
N LEU A 61 -3.68 -5.30 5.13
CA LEU A 61 -3.66 -6.77 5.20
C LEU A 61 -2.99 -7.23 6.49
N SER A 62 -3.47 -8.32 7.05
CA SER A 62 -2.87 -8.94 8.23
C SER A 62 -2.86 -10.45 8.04
N SER A 63 -1.73 -11.09 8.32
CA SER A 63 -1.60 -12.53 8.27
C SER A 63 -0.83 -13.02 9.50
N LYS A 64 -1.46 -13.86 10.32
CA LYS A 64 -0.86 -14.44 11.53
C LYS A 64 -0.22 -13.37 12.44
N GLY A 65 -0.92 -12.24 12.62
CA GLY A 65 -0.45 -11.16 13.48
C GLY A 65 0.53 -10.19 12.83
N ILE A 66 0.93 -10.43 11.59
CA ILE A 66 1.83 -9.53 10.84
C ILE A 66 0.99 -8.64 9.94
N ASN A 67 1.09 -7.32 10.14
CA ASN A 67 0.43 -6.34 9.28
C ASN A 67 1.32 -6.03 8.08
N GLY A 68 0.72 -5.86 6.93
CA GLY A 68 1.49 -5.62 5.71
C GLY A 68 0.73 -4.84 4.65
N HIS A 69 1.38 -4.68 3.53
CA HIS A 69 0.87 -4.03 2.34
C HIS A 69 0.40 -5.07 1.32
N PRO A 70 -0.45 -4.70 0.40
CA PRO A 70 -1.00 -3.35 0.17
C PRO A 70 -1.99 -2.91 1.24
N VAL A 71 -2.25 -1.62 1.25
CA VAL A 71 -3.27 -1.01 2.11
C VAL A 71 -4.24 -0.22 1.25
N SER A 72 -5.48 -0.07 1.73
CA SER A 72 -6.48 0.77 1.07
C SER A 72 -6.74 2.03 1.88
N LEU A 73 -6.97 3.15 1.18
CA LEU A 73 -7.36 4.42 1.76
C LEU A 73 -8.66 4.88 1.11
N VAL A 74 -9.63 5.25 1.90
CA VAL A 74 -10.96 5.63 1.40
C VAL A 74 -11.44 6.95 1.98
N GLY A 75 -12.31 7.64 1.24
CA GLY A 75 -13.10 8.76 1.72
C GLY A 75 -12.31 9.88 2.38
N SER A 76 -12.70 10.23 3.60
CA SER A 76 -12.10 11.31 4.36
C SER A 76 -10.62 11.07 4.71
N ASP A 77 -10.17 9.82 4.73
CA ASP A 77 -8.76 9.50 5.01
C ASP A 77 -7.84 10.01 3.91
N LEU A 78 -8.30 10.02 2.66
CA LEU A 78 -7.55 10.60 1.55
C LEU A 78 -7.37 12.11 1.71
N HIS A 79 -8.40 12.81 2.22
CA HIS A 79 -8.31 14.24 2.53
C HIS A 79 -7.36 14.49 3.70
N LYS A 80 -7.40 13.67 4.74
CA LYS A 80 -6.46 13.75 5.87
C LYS A 80 -5.03 13.59 5.41
N LEU A 81 -4.79 12.66 4.49
CA LEU A 81 -3.47 12.41 3.94
C LEU A 81 -2.93 13.63 3.22
N LEU A 82 -3.73 14.28 2.37
CA LEU A 82 -3.31 15.47 1.64
C LEU A 82 -3.04 16.66 2.55
N ALA A 83 -3.78 16.78 3.66
CA ALA A 83 -3.65 17.88 4.61
C ALA A 83 -2.53 17.67 5.63
N ALA A 84 -1.98 16.46 5.74
CA ALA A 84 -0.98 16.14 6.74
C ALA A 84 0.39 16.69 6.37
N ASP A 85 1.25 16.85 7.40
CA ASP A 85 2.65 17.16 7.19
C ASP A 85 3.32 15.95 6.51
N LYS A 86 4.12 16.22 5.48
CA LYS A 86 4.80 15.18 4.70
C LYS A 86 5.75 14.30 5.51
N GLU A 87 6.17 14.76 6.70
CA GLU A 87 7.05 14.02 7.60
C GLU A 87 6.29 13.16 8.60
N THR A 88 4.97 13.32 8.70
CA THR A 88 4.14 12.52 9.61
C THR A 88 4.00 11.10 9.07
N PRO A 89 4.32 10.07 9.87
CA PRO A 89 4.11 8.68 9.44
C PRO A 89 2.65 8.40 9.10
N LEU A 90 2.42 7.58 8.07
CA LEU A 90 1.08 7.26 7.61
C LEU A 90 0.21 6.67 8.72
N ARG A 91 0.78 5.85 9.60
CA ARG A 91 0.07 5.25 10.73
C ARG A 91 -0.45 6.27 11.74
N ASP A 92 0.15 7.46 11.79
CA ASP A 92 -0.28 8.55 12.68
C ASP A 92 -1.37 9.43 12.04
N ILE A 93 -1.55 9.32 10.73
CA ILE A 93 -2.57 10.05 9.98
C ILE A 93 -3.85 9.23 9.90
N ILE A 94 -3.74 7.92 9.66
CA ILE A 94 -4.86 7.04 9.34
C ILE A 94 -4.82 5.80 10.24
N SER A 95 -5.98 5.45 10.80
CA SER A 95 -6.19 4.19 11.50
C SER A 95 -6.72 3.17 10.51
N PHE A 96 -5.95 2.10 10.27
CA PHE A 96 -6.33 1.05 9.34
C PHE A 96 -7.07 -0.08 10.05
N GLU A 97 -8.16 -0.54 9.46
CA GLU A 97 -8.80 -1.80 9.84
C GLU A 97 -7.95 -2.95 9.32
N LYS A 98 -7.80 -4.00 10.13
CA LYS A 98 -7.04 -5.19 9.72
C LYS A 98 -7.94 -6.15 8.96
N VAL A 99 -7.54 -6.51 7.75
CA VAL A 99 -8.20 -7.51 6.92
C VAL A 99 -7.35 -8.78 6.95
N GLU A 100 -7.86 -9.83 7.60
CA GLU A 100 -7.14 -11.08 7.75
C GLU A 100 -7.08 -11.85 6.44
N VAL A 101 -5.89 -12.28 6.06
CA VAL A 101 -5.61 -13.03 4.83
C VAL A 101 -4.62 -14.16 5.10
N GLU A 102 -4.55 -15.11 4.18
CA GLU A 102 -3.56 -16.19 4.23
C GLU A 102 -2.43 -15.87 3.25
N GLU A 103 -1.49 -15.05 3.71
CA GLU A 103 -0.33 -14.61 2.92
C GLU A 103 0.94 -14.85 3.73
N PRO A 104 1.55 -16.05 3.63
CA PRO A 104 2.70 -16.40 4.48
C PRO A 104 3.92 -15.51 4.27
N LEU A 105 4.01 -14.82 3.13
CA LEU A 105 5.12 -13.92 2.82
C LEU A 105 4.74 -12.45 2.91
N LEU A 106 3.63 -12.11 3.59
CA LEU A 106 3.12 -10.74 3.67
C LEU A 106 4.17 -9.75 4.20
N GLY A 107 5.02 -10.20 5.14
CA GLY A 107 6.07 -9.36 5.70
C GLY A 107 7.36 -9.31 4.87
N LEU A 108 7.41 -10.01 3.73
CA LEU A 108 8.62 -10.03 2.89
C LEU A 108 8.90 -8.65 2.33
N ASN A 109 10.14 -8.19 2.52
CA ASN A 109 10.63 -6.92 2.05
C ASN A 109 11.86 -7.16 1.18
N ILE A 110 11.84 -6.70 -0.08
CA ILE A 110 12.93 -6.92 -1.03
C ILE A 110 13.93 -5.78 -0.92
N ASP A 111 14.93 -5.93 -0.05
CA ASP A 111 16.02 -4.96 0.13
C ASP A 111 17.37 -5.49 -0.34
N THR A 112 17.51 -6.83 -0.49
CA THR A 112 18.78 -7.49 -0.81
C THR A 112 18.58 -8.58 -1.85
N GLU A 113 19.70 -9.07 -2.41
CA GLU A 113 19.66 -10.23 -3.31
C GLU A 113 19.12 -11.49 -2.62
N GLU A 114 19.41 -11.65 -1.33
CA GLU A 114 18.91 -12.77 -0.54
C GLU A 114 17.38 -12.76 -0.47
N ASP A 115 16.78 -11.58 -0.29
CA ASP A 115 15.32 -11.42 -0.30
C ASP A 115 14.75 -11.78 -1.68
N LEU A 116 15.43 -11.40 -2.75
CA LEU A 116 15.01 -11.74 -4.10
C LEU A 116 15.06 -13.25 -4.35
N ILE A 117 16.07 -13.93 -3.85
CA ILE A 117 16.19 -15.39 -3.92
C ILE A 117 15.01 -16.05 -3.19
N ARG A 118 14.66 -15.56 -2.00
CA ARG A 118 13.50 -16.06 -1.26
C ARG A 118 12.20 -15.89 -2.03
N LEU A 119 12.03 -14.76 -2.72
CA LEU A 119 10.86 -14.54 -3.56
C LEU A 119 10.81 -15.55 -4.69
N ASN A 120 11.92 -15.80 -5.38
CA ASN A 120 11.98 -16.77 -6.48
C ASN A 120 11.69 -18.19 -5.99
N ASP A 121 12.22 -18.58 -4.82
CA ASP A 121 11.99 -19.91 -4.23
C ASP A 121 10.53 -20.13 -3.85
N ASN A 122 9.76 -19.06 -3.65
CA ASN A 122 8.37 -19.10 -3.24
C ASN A 122 7.42 -18.54 -4.32
N SER A 123 7.88 -18.42 -5.56
CA SER A 123 7.11 -17.80 -6.64
C SER A 123 5.76 -18.45 -6.89
N GLU A 124 5.61 -19.73 -6.63
CA GLU A 124 4.35 -20.44 -6.79
C GLU A 124 3.20 -19.87 -5.92
N PHE A 125 3.51 -19.23 -4.80
CA PHE A 125 2.49 -18.57 -3.98
C PHE A 125 1.85 -17.38 -4.67
N PHE A 126 2.55 -16.76 -5.62
CA PHE A 126 2.11 -15.54 -6.31
C PHE A 126 1.47 -15.83 -7.67
N GLU A 127 1.59 -17.05 -8.17
CA GLU A 127 1.02 -17.48 -9.44
C GLU A 127 -0.40 -18.00 -9.31
N GLN A 128 -0.87 -18.23 -8.09
CA GLN A 128 -2.21 -18.73 -7.82
C GLN A 128 -3.22 -17.59 -7.80
N PRO A 129 -4.35 -17.74 -8.51
CA PRO A 129 -5.41 -16.74 -8.51
C PRO A 129 -6.09 -16.59 -7.15
#